data_a9b70f7c1b845b03126485f15f7d6eb2
#
_entry.id   a9b70f7c1b845b03126485f15f7d6eb2
#
_cell.length_a   1.000
_cell.length_b   1.000
_cell.length_c   1.000
_cell.angle_alpha   90.00
_cell.angle_beta   90.00
_cell.angle_gamma   90.00
#
_symmetry.space_group_name_H-M   'P 1'
#
loop_
_entity.id
_entity.type
_entity.pdbx_description
1 polymer ?
#
loop_
_entity_poly.entity_id
_entity_poly.type
_entity_poly.pdbx_seq_one_letter_code
_entity_poly.pdbx_strand_id
1 'polypeptide(L)'
;MDTEHGNGWAVGSLDGLGSGPGFRKIRSELGVTAFGINGIVLPPSYTTNLHHHERQEEVYIVLDGEIEFTLGSETRTLRAGGIARVDAATVRSLRNTSPDAEATYVCVGGEGGYVGRDGVSDS
;
A
#
# COMPACT_ATOMS: atom_id res chain seq x y z
N MET A 1 -12.24 -9.69 11.78
CA MET A 1 -12.53 -9.20 13.14
C MET A 1 -12.79 -7.71 13.10
N ASP A 2 -13.67 -7.23 13.93
CA ASP A 2 -13.91 -5.79 14.04
C ASP A 2 -12.72 -5.11 14.72
N THR A 3 -12.52 -3.83 14.38
CA THR A 3 -11.49 -3.02 15.02
C THR A 3 -11.89 -2.74 16.47
N GLU A 4 -10.96 -2.95 17.38
CA GLU A 4 -11.15 -2.73 18.81
C GLU A 4 -10.11 -1.72 19.31
N HIS A 5 -10.55 -0.72 20.06
CA HIS A 5 -9.68 0.32 20.63
C HIS A 5 -9.61 0.20 22.14
N GLY A 6 -8.41 0.32 22.68
CA GLY A 6 -8.17 0.38 24.12
C GLY A 6 -7.35 1.60 24.46
N ASN A 7 -6.84 1.63 25.70
CA ASN A 7 -6.00 2.72 26.16
C ASN A 7 -4.56 2.51 25.67
N GLY A 8 -4.17 3.24 24.62
CA GLY A 8 -2.83 3.16 24.04
C GLY A 8 -2.64 2.06 23.00
N TRP A 9 -3.74 1.43 22.52
CA TRP A 9 -3.65 0.39 21.49
C TRP A 9 -4.94 0.27 20.68
N ALA A 10 -4.81 -0.30 19.51
CA ALA A 10 -5.94 -0.73 18.69
C ALA A 10 -5.54 -1.98 17.92
N VAL A 11 -6.50 -2.86 17.68
CA VAL A 11 -6.30 -4.09 16.90
C VAL A 11 -7.44 -4.29 15.91
N GLY A 12 -7.14 -4.99 14.83
CA GLY A 12 -8.12 -5.30 13.81
C GLY A 12 -7.54 -6.29 12.81
N SER A 13 -8.22 -6.45 11.69
CA SER A 13 -7.75 -7.26 10.57
C SER A 13 -8.01 -6.55 9.26
N LEU A 14 -7.26 -6.88 8.23
CA LEU A 14 -7.51 -6.32 6.90
C LEU A 14 -8.92 -6.67 6.41
N ASP A 15 -9.37 -7.89 6.65
CA ASP A 15 -10.72 -8.31 6.27
C ASP A 15 -11.81 -7.55 7.02
N GLY A 16 -11.52 -7.12 8.24
CA GLY A 16 -12.45 -6.30 9.03
C GLY A 16 -12.53 -4.86 8.59
N LEU A 17 -11.56 -4.39 7.80
CA LEU A 17 -11.49 -3.01 7.31
C LEU A 17 -12.08 -2.80 5.92
N GLY A 18 -12.58 -3.85 5.29
CA GLY A 18 -13.20 -3.76 3.99
C GLY A 18 -13.40 -5.12 3.35
N SER A 19 -14.09 -5.14 2.23
CA SER A 19 -14.33 -6.35 1.44
C SER A 19 -14.09 -6.06 -0.03
N GLY A 20 -13.68 -7.12 -0.79
CA GLY A 20 -13.36 -6.97 -2.20
C GLY A 20 -12.13 -6.09 -2.44
N PRO A 21 -11.88 -5.71 -3.70
CA PRO A 21 -10.76 -4.83 -4.04
C PRO A 21 -10.89 -3.45 -3.40
N GLY A 22 -9.75 -2.81 -3.14
CA GLY A 22 -9.71 -1.45 -2.64
C GLY A 22 -8.84 -1.29 -1.41
N PHE A 23 -9.00 -0.14 -0.77
CA PHE A 23 -8.20 0.24 0.39
C PHE A 23 -8.70 -0.40 1.67
N ARG A 24 -7.75 -0.73 2.54
CA ARG A 24 -7.94 -1.04 3.95
C ARG A 24 -7.28 0.08 4.73
N LYS A 25 -8.08 0.99 5.27
CA LYS A 25 -7.63 2.26 5.86
C LYS A 25 -7.06 2.04 7.27
N ILE A 26 -5.90 1.40 7.34
CA ILE A 26 -5.26 1.04 8.62
C ILE A 26 -5.01 2.28 9.46
N ARG A 27 -4.37 3.30 8.88
CA ARG A 27 -4.01 4.51 9.64
C ARG A 27 -5.21 5.14 10.33
N SER A 28 -6.24 5.46 9.58
CA SER A 28 -7.38 6.17 10.14
C SER A 28 -8.21 5.30 11.07
N GLU A 29 -8.40 4.04 10.74
CA GLU A 29 -9.24 3.15 11.53
C GLU A 29 -8.58 2.71 12.85
N LEU A 30 -7.25 2.56 12.88
CA LEU A 30 -6.53 2.21 14.09
C LEU A 30 -5.98 3.44 14.83
N GLY A 31 -6.08 4.63 14.23
CA GLY A 31 -5.64 5.87 14.88
C GLY A 31 -4.13 6.07 14.87
N VAL A 32 -3.42 5.59 13.84
CA VAL A 32 -1.98 5.81 13.71
C VAL A 32 -1.74 7.27 13.36
N THR A 33 -0.84 7.93 14.09
CA THR A 33 -0.56 9.37 13.92
C THR A 33 0.84 9.66 13.38
N ALA A 34 1.80 8.74 13.59
CA ALA A 34 3.21 9.01 13.32
C ALA A 34 3.64 8.72 11.88
N PHE A 35 2.88 7.94 11.14
CA PHE A 35 3.20 7.58 9.75
C PHE A 35 1.91 7.17 9.02
N GLY A 36 2.00 7.10 7.69
CA GLY A 36 0.92 6.57 6.86
C GLY A 36 1.05 5.05 6.74
N ILE A 37 -0.06 4.34 6.82
CA ILE A 37 -0.11 2.90 6.57
C ILE A 37 -1.49 2.53 6.07
N ASN A 38 -1.55 1.81 4.94
CA ASN A 38 -2.78 1.27 4.38
C ASN A 38 -2.52 -0.11 3.79
N GLY A 39 -3.55 -0.94 3.83
CA GLY A 39 -3.58 -2.15 3.04
C GLY A 39 -4.32 -1.88 1.74
N ILE A 40 -3.93 -2.55 0.68
CA ILE A 40 -4.57 -2.45 -0.63
C ILE A 40 -4.77 -3.84 -1.20
N VAL A 41 -5.99 -4.10 -1.66
CA VAL A 41 -6.33 -5.33 -2.37
C VAL A 41 -6.54 -4.96 -3.83
N LEU A 42 -5.69 -5.49 -4.70
CA LEU A 42 -5.75 -5.25 -6.15
C LEU A 42 -6.61 -6.33 -6.82
N PRO A 43 -7.58 -5.93 -7.67
CA PRO A 43 -8.30 -6.93 -8.46
C PRO A 43 -7.37 -7.61 -9.48
N PRO A 44 -7.81 -8.75 -10.05
CA PRO A 44 -7.01 -9.44 -11.06
C PRO A 44 -6.60 -8.52 -12.20
N SER A 45 -5.37 -8.65 -12.67
CA SER A 45 -4.79 -7.92 -13.79
C SER A 45 -4.73 -6.41 -13.65
N TYR A 46 -5.13 -5.86 -12.51
CA TYR A 46 -5.20 -4.41 -12.31
C TYR A 46 -3.81 -3.79 -12.20
N THR A 47 -3.65 -2.66 -12.89
CA THR A 47 -2.44 -1.83 -12.78
C THR A 47 -2.83 -0.48 -12.21
N THR A 48 -2.13 -0.05 -11.16
CA THR A 48 -2.31 1.29 -10.60
C THR A 48 -1.78 2.33 -11.58
N ASN A 49 -2.25 3.58 -11.48
CA ASN A 49 -1.68 4.65 -12.28
C ASN A 49 -0.23 4.90 -11.89
N LEU A 50 0.55 5.43 -12.84
CA LEU A 50 1.89 5.93 -12.56
C LEU A 50 1.77 7.15 -11.66
N HIS A 51 2.54 7.17 -10.57
CA HIS A 51 2.54 8.31 -9.65
C HIS A 51 3.86 8.40 -8.89
N HIS A 52 4.10 9.55 -8.30
CA HIS A 52 5.17 9.77 -7.34
C HIS A 52 4.63 10.57 -6.16
N HIS A 53 5.43 10.79 -5.16
CA HIS A 53 5.08 11.64 -4.02
C HIS A 53 6.03 12.83 -3.96
N GLU A 54 5.57 13.92 -3.35
CA GLU A 54 6.41 15.11 -3.21
C GLU A 54 7.37 14.98 -2.04
N ARG A 55 6.94 14.33 -0.95
CA ARG A 55 7.69 14.30 0.30
C ARG A 55 7.88 12.91 0.89
N GLN A 56 6.86 12.04 0.87
CA GLN A 56 6.94 10.80 1.62
C GLN A 56 7.68 9.70 0.88
N GLU A 57 8.59 9.06 1.60
CA GLU A 57 9.19 7.79 1.22
C GLU A 57 8.22 6.68 1.58
N GLU A 58 8.16 5.62 0.78
CA GLU A 58 7.24 4.51 1.03
C GLU A 58 7.95 3.16 1.06
N VAL A 59 7.43 2.25 1.87
CA VAL A 59 7.79 0.84 1.86
C VAL A 59 6.53 0.04 1.55
N TYR A 60 6.63 -0.84 0.57
CA TYR A 60 5.58 -1.76 0.16
C TYR A 60 5.93 -3.16 0.66
N ILE A 61 4.94 -3.85 1.21
CA ILE A 61 5.10 -5.23 1.71
C ILE A 61 4.01 -6.08 1.06
N VAL A 62 4.40 -7.02 0.21
CA VAL A 62 3.45 -7.93 -0.44
C VAL A 62 3.04 -9.01 0.56
N LEU A 63 1.74 -9.15 0.81
CA LEU A 63 1.19 -10.13 1.73
C LEU A 63 0.64 -11.37 1.03
N ASP A 64 0.08 -11.18 -0.17
CA ASP A 64 -0.57 -12.24 -0.91
C ASP A 64 -0.49 -11.97 -2.40
N GLY A 65 -0.31 -13.03 -3.19
CA GLY A 65 -0.24 -12.93 -4.65
C GLY A 65 1.13 -12.51 -5.15
N GLU A 66 1.14 -12.03 -6.38
CA GLU A 66 2.35 -11.59 -7.09
C GLU A 66 2.10 -10.21 -7.70
N ILE A 67 2.99 -9.28 -7.44
CA ILE A 67 2.86 -7.90 -7.89
C ILE A 67 4.12 -7.49 -8.64
N GLU A 68 3.93 -6.98 -9.85
CA GLU A 68 4.99 -6.38 -10.65
C GLU A 68 5.07 -4.89 -10.32
N PHE A 69 6.23 -4.47 -9.85
CA PHE A 69 6.51 -3.07 -9.54
C PHE A 69 7.27 -2.44 -10.71
N THR A 70 6.73 -1.35 -11.24
CA THR A 70 7.47 -0.44 -12.11
C THR A 70 8.06 0.65 -11.23
N LEU A 71 9.39 0.77 -11.26
CA LEU A 71 10.18 1.63 -10.38
C LEU A 71 11.09 2.49 -11.27
N GLY A 72 10.62 3.68 -11.63
CA GLY A 72 11.30 4.48 -12.65
C GLY A 72 11.31 3.75 -13.99
N SER A 73 12.50 3.44 -14.50
CA SER A 73 12.66 2.73 -15.77
C SER A 73 12.83 1.21 -15.63
N GLU A 74 12.74 0.68 -14.42
CA GLU A 74 12.98 -0.73 -14.15
C GLU A 74 11.72 -1.41 -13.62
N THR A 75 11.63 -2.72 -13.79
CA THR A 75 10.54 -3.53 -13.23
C THR A 75 11.10 -4.66 -12.40
N ARG A 76 10.39 -4.99 -11.33
CA ARG A 76 10.69 -6.13 -10.46
C ARG A 76 9.39 -6.78 -10.04
N THR A 77 9.39 -8.10 -9.96
CA THR A 77 8.21 -8.86 -9.54
C THR A 77 8.43 -9.42 -8.15
N LEU A 78 7.50 -9.14 -7.24
CA LEU A 78 7.57 -9.56 -5.86
C LEU A 78 6.37 -10.44 -5.52
N ARG A 79 6.61 -11.46 -4.71
CA ARG A 79 5.60 -12.37 -4.14
C ARG A 79 5.42 -12.09 -2.66
N ALA A 80 4.53 -12.83 -2.02
CA ALA A 80 4.28 -12.72 -0.58
C ALA A 80 5.60 -12.74 0.21
N GLY A 81 5.77 -11.75 1.08
CA GLY A 81 7.01 -11.51 1.82
C GLY A 81 8.00 -10.60 1.11
N GLY A 82 7.76 -10.25 -0.16
CA GLY A 82 8.58 -9.28 -0.88
C GLY A 82 8.39 -7.87 -0.35
N ILE A 83 9.46 -7.10 -0.33
CA ILE A 83 9.45 -5.72 0.16
C ILE A 83 10.16 -4.80 -0.83
N ALA A 84 9.63 -3.58 -0.96
CA ALA A 84 10.23 -2.56 -1.80
C ALA A 84 10.22 -1.21 -1.07
N ARG A 85 11.37 -0.54 -1.06
CA ARG A 85 11.47 0.85 -0.63
C ARG A 85 11.48 1.74 -1.86
N VAL A 86 10.70 2.80 -1.86
CA VAL A 86 10.61 3.72 -2.99
C VAL A 86 10.75 5.15 -2.47
N ASP A 87 11.72 5.90 -3.01
CA ASP A 87 11.88 7.32 -2.70
C ASP A 87 10.66 8.10 -3.16
N ALA A 88 10.40 9.24 -2.52
CA ALA A 88 9.26 10.07 -2.85
C ALA A 88 9.18 10.38 -4.35
N ALA A 89 10.27 10.85 -4.95
CA ALA A 89 10.30 11.33 -6.33
C ALA A 89 10.31 10.21 -7.39
N THR A 90 10.51 8.96 -7.00
CA THR A 90 10.55 7.85 -7.97
C THR A 90 9.14 7.53 -8.46
N VAL A 91 8.92 7.66 -9.76
CA VAL A 91 7.64 7.31 -10.39
C VAL A 91 7.45 5.80 -10.30
N ARG A 92 6.28 5.36 -9.85
CA ARG A 92 5.97 3.94 -9.68
C ARG A 92 4.54 3.60 -10.08
N SER A 93 4.37 2.33 -10.39
CA SER A 93 3.06 1.69 -10.50
C SER A 93 3.18 0.22 -10.09
N LEU A 94 2.06 -0.37 -9.71
CA LEU A 94 1.97 -1.75 -9.27
C LEU A 94 0.94 -2.48 -10.12
N ARG A 95 1.25 -3.71 -10.53
CA ARG A 95 0.33 -4.53 -11.31
C ARG A 95 0.17 -5.91 -10.68
N ASN A 96 -1.07 -6.31 -10.45
CA ASN A 96 -1.40 -7.68 -10.08
C ASN A 96 -1.24 -8.56 -11.32
N THR A 97 -0.29 -9.49 -11.29
CA THR A 97 0.03 -10.33 -12.45
C THR A 97 -0.95 -11.47 -12.66
N SER A 98 -1.79 -11.79 -11.67
CA SER A 98 -2.78 -12.86 -11.80
C SER A 98 -3.98 -12.42 -12.62
N PRO A 99 -4.43 -13.22 -13.60
CA PRO A 99 -5.64 -12.90 -14.36
C PRO A 99 -6.93 -13.23 -13.61
N ASP A 100 -6.87 -13.96 -12.50
CA ASP A 100 -8.08 -14.48 -11.85
C ASP A 100 -8.07 -14.40 -10.33
N ALA A 101 -6.99 -13.98 -9.69
CA ALA A 101 -6.90 -13.85 -8.24
C ALA A 101 -6.51 -12.45 -7.81
N GLU A 102 -6.98 -12.04 -6.63
CA GLU A 102 -6.59 -10.77 -6.01
C GLU A 102 -5.15 -10.84 -5.49
N ALA A 103 -4.53 -9.68 -5.31
CA ALA A 103 -3.23 -9.55 -4.65
C ALA A 103 -3.34 -8.49 -3.57
N THR A 104 -2.60 -8.65 -2.48
CA THR A 104 -2.69 -7.77 -1.32
C THR A 104 -1.31 -7.28 -0.92
N TYR A 105 -1.20 -5.99 -0.67
CA TYR A 105 0.02 -5.41 -0.11
C TYR A 105 -0.31 -4.37 0.95
N VAL A 106 0.68 -4.06 1.78
CA VAL A 106 0.63 -2.96 2.73
C VAL A 106 1.65 -1.92 2.30
N CYS A 107 1.26 -0.66 2.35
CA CYS A 107 2.14 0.47 2.07
C CYS A 107 2.29 1.32 3.33
N VAL A 108 3.54 1.60 3.70
CA VAL A 108 3.89 2.45 4.84
C VAL A 108 4.65 3.66 4.29
N GLY A 109 4.25 4.85 4.68
CA GLY A 109 4.90 6.06 4.18
C GLY A 109 5.01 7.16 5.20
N GLY A 110 5.96 8.08 4.96
CA GLY A 110 6.17 9.25 5.80
C GLY A 110 7.45 9.99 5.47
N GLU A 111 7.63 11.11 6.15
CA GLU A 111 8.87 11.90 6.13
C GLU A 111 8.96 12.60 7.48
N GLY A 112 9.71 12.02 8.42
CA GLY A 112 9.78 12.52 9.78
C GLY A 112 8.45 12.47 10.52
N GLY A 113 7.46 11.76 9.96
CA GLY A 113 6.11 11.63 10.48
C GLY A 113 5.12 11.39 9.35
N TYR A 114 3.83 11.46 9.68
CA TYR A 114 2.77 11.29 8.70
C TYR A 114 2.76 12.47 7.71
N VAL A 115 2.67 12.14 6.42
CA VAL A 115 2.48 13.13 5.35
C VAL A 115 1.14 12.85 4.69
N GLY A 116 0.25 13.87 4.70
CA GLY A 116 -1.03 13.77 4.01
C GLY A 116 -0.85 13.93 2.50
N ARG A 117 -1.81 13.49 1.76
CA ARG A 117 -2.02 13.52 0.30
C ARG A 117 -0.99 14.33 -0.51
N ASP A 118 0.20 13.77 -0.70
CA ASP A 118 1.25 14.37 -1.51
C ASP A 118 1.50 13.60 -2.83
N GLY A 119 0.62 12.68 -3.16
CA GLY A 119 0.73 11.91 -4.41
C GLY A 119 0.44 12.77 -5.62
N VAL A 120 1.23 12.58 -6.67
CA VAL A 120 1.10 13.27 -7.96
C VAL A 120 0.98 12.21 -9.04
N SER A 121 -0.10 12.31 -9.83
CA SER A 121 -0.31 11.39 -10.96
C SER A 121 0.61 11.78 -12.12
N ASP A 122 1.28 10.76 -12.69
CA ASP A 122 2.14 10.90 -13.86
C ASP A 122 1.55 10.17 -15.08
N SER A 123 0.32 9.70 -14.93
CA SER A 123 -0.38 8.99 -16.02
C SER A 123 -1.23 9.93 -16.85
#